data_2da3ee7414d16191522ace328b9abd0c
#
_entry.id   2da3ee7414d16191522ace328b9abd0c
#
_cell.length_a   1.000
_cell.length_b   1.000
_cell.length_c   1.000
_cell.angle_alpha   90.00
_cell.angle_beta   90.00
_cell.angle_gamma   90.00
#
_symmetry.space_group_name_H-M   'P 1'
#
loop_
_entity.id
_entity.type
_entity.pdbx_description
1 polymer ?
#
loop_
_entity_poly.entity_id
_entity_poly.type
_entity_poly.pdbx_seq_one_letter_code
_entity_poly.pdbx_strand_id
1 'polypeptide(L)'
;MRYLLLRVTALAFLIVTFSLPCRAAETGAQAVDSSWIKAMKANDLEAVLKTYASDAVVWLPEAKEARGEKEIRSAFEGLLSANTVKEVVLSETGYKTMGKVSVGWGRFSLTLAPKSGSNPVVMTGRYTDIAERRGGRWVYVVDHASAEPAGTEGPKK
;
A
#
# COMPACT_ATOMS: atom_id res chain seq x y z
N MET A 1 -74.25 33.43 -8.58
CA MET A 1 -72.79 33.58 -8.85
C MET A 1 -72.03 32.89 -7.75
N ARG A 2 -71.46 31.71 -8.02
CA ARG A 2 -70.72 30.89 -7.04
C ARG A 2 -69.27 30.91 -7.43
N TYR A 3 -68.42 31.56 -6.58
CA TYR A 3 -66.96 31.63 -6.77
C TYR A 3 -66.34 30.31 -6.24
N LEU A 4 -65.71 29.55 -7.13
CA LEU A 4 -64.97 28.35 -6.85
C LEU A 4 -63.53 28.75 -6.51
N LEU A 5 -63.15 28.65 -5.21
CA LEU A 5 -61.80 28.92 -4.72
C LEU A 5 -60.95 27.68 -4.98
N LEU A 6 -60.02 27.80 -5.94
CA LEU A 6 -59.03 26.76 -6.24
C LEU A 6 -57.87 26.89 -5.23
N ARG A 7 -57.72 25.94 -4.31
CA ARG A 7 -56.57 25.84 -3.39
C ARG A 7 -55.46 25.12 -4.10
N VAL A 8 -54.40 25.85 -4.44
CA VAL A 8 -53.11 25.30 -4.93
C VAL A 8 -52.28 24.95 -3.73
N THR A 9 -52.12 23.67 -3.41
CA THR A 9 -51.18 23.15 -2.41
C THR A 9 -49.81 23.00 -3.07
N ALA A 10 -48.84 23.90 -2.76
CA ALA A 10 -47.46 23.77 -3.19
C ALA A 10 -46.76 22.71 -2.31
N LEU A 11 -46.42 21.59 -2.89
CA LEU A 11 -45.62 20.53 -2.26
C LEU A 11 -44.14 20.91 -2.41
N ALA A 12 -43.52 21.41 -1.32
CA ALA A 12 -42.11 21.70 -1.30
C ALA A 12 -41.30 20.39 -1.19
N PHE A 13 -40.64 20.00 -2.27
CA PHE A 13 -39.70 18.88 -2.26
C PHE A 13 -38.39 19.33 -1.60
N LEU A 14 -38.14 18.89 -0.38
CA LEU A 14 -36.87 19.09 0.33
C LEU A 14 -35.81 18.12 -0.25
N ILE A 15 -34.95 18.60 -1.15
CA ILE A 15 -33.82 17.85 -1.68
C ILE A 15 -32.72 17.84 -0.61
N VAL A 16 -32.63 16.74 0.17
CA VAL A 16 -31.51 16.49 1.06
C VAL A 16 -30.33 16.00 0.22
N THR A 17 -29.39 16.93 -0.09
CA THR A 17 -28.13 16.57 -0.73
C THR A 17 -27.22 15.89 0.29
N PHE A 18 -27.10 14.57 0.20
CA PHE A 18 -26.15 13.77 0.97
C PHE A 18 -24.76 14.02 0.36
N SER A 19 -24.00 14.94 0.95
CA SER A 19 -22.59 15.12 0.60
C SER A 19 -21.78 13.98 1.20
N LEU A 20 -21.46 12.96 0.39
CA LEU A 20 -20.49 11.94 0.77
C LEU A 20 -19.13 12.62 0.95
N PRO A 21 -18.42 12.37 2.07
CA PRO A 21 -17.07 12.90 2.23
C PRO A 21 -16.18 12.33 1.11
N CYS A 22 -15.75 13.18 0.20
CA CYS A 22 -14.76 12.84 -0.81
C CYS A 22 -13.42 12.65 -0.09
N ARG A 23 -13.08 11.40 0.24
CA ARG A 23 -11.74 11.07 0.74
C ARG A 23 -10.76 11.37 -0.40
N ALA A 24 -9.82 12.27 -0.16
CA ALA A 24 -8.76 12.56 -1.13
C ALA A 24 -8.10 11.23 -1.53
N ALA A 25 -7.96 10.99 -2.83
CA ALA A 25 -7.29 9.79 -3.31
C ALA A 25 -5.83 9.78 -2.83
N GLU A 26 -5.37 8.65 -2.32
CA GLU A 26 -3.97 8.48 -1.96
C GLU A 26 -3.08 8.71 -3.19
N THR A 27 -1.96 9.37 -3.01
CA THR A 27 -1.02 9.68 -4.10
C THR A 27 0.42 9.42 -3.67
N GLY A 28 1.33 9.37 -4.63
CA GLY A 28 2.75 9.20 -4.34
C GLY A 28 3.06 7.81 -3.78
N ALA A 29 4.04 7.75 -2.89
CA ALA A 29 4.48 6.53 -2.22
C ALA A 29 3.33 5.88 -1.44
N GLN A 30 2.47 6.66 -0.76
CA GLN A 30 1.31 6.14 -0.04
C GLN A 30 0.38 5.29 -0.91
N ALA A 31 0.12 5.71 -2.15
CA ALA A 31 -0.73 4.96 -3.07
C ALA A 31 -0.06 3.65 -3.52
N VAL A 32 1.27 3.66 -3.65
CA VAL A 32 2.03 2.45 -4.01
C VAL A 32 2.05 1.49 -2.84
N ASP A 33 2.32 1.97 -1.60
CA ASP A 33 2.27 1.18 -0.36
C ASP A 33 0.93 0.46 -0.21
N SER A 34 -0.18 1.19 -0.37
CA SER A 34 -1.53 0.60 -0.28
C SER A 34 -1.76 -0.49 -1.32
N SER A 35 -1.26 -0.30 -2.54
CA SER A 35 -1.36 -1.29 -3.62
C SER A 35 -0.48 -2.51 -3.34
N TRP A 36 0.74 -2.29 -2.87
CA TRP A 36 1.70 -3.33 -2.53
C TRP A 36 1.20 -4.18 -1.36
N ILE A 37 0.71 -3.56 -0.27
CA ILE A 37 0.11 -4.25 0.88
C ILE A 37 -1.02 -5.17 0.41
N LYS A 38 -1.92 -4.64 -0.44
CA LYS A 38 -3.04 -5.41 -0.98
C LYS A 38 -2.56 -6.63 -1.77
N ALA A 39 -1.56 -6.44 -2.65
CA ALA A 39 -0.99 -7.50 -3.47
C ALA A 39 -0.28 -8.57 -2.62
N MET A 40 0.52 -8.16 -1.65
CA MET A 40 1.21 -9.06 -0.72
C MET A 40 0.22 -9.88 0.10
N LYS A 41 -0.81 -9.28 0.67
CA LYS A 41 -1.87 -9.99 1.43
C LYS A 41 -2.68 -10.94 0.55
N ALA A 42 -2.83 -10.65 -0.74
CA ALA A 42 -3.43 -11.55 -1.71
C ALA A 42 -2.49 -12.69 -2.15
N ASN A 43 -1.20 -12.61 -1.80
CA ASN A 43 -0.14 -13.49 -2.32
C ASN A 43 -0.08 -13.48 -3.87
N ASP A 44 -0.38 -12.32 -4.47
CA ASP A 44 -0.43 -12.13 -5.92
C ASP A 44 0.89 -11.52 -6.42
N LEU A 45 1.79 -12.38 -6.90
CA LEU A 45 3.10 -11.98 -7.42
C LEU A 45 2.97 -10.94 -8.53
N GLU A 46 2.06 -11.13 -9.48
CA GLU A 46 1.91 -10.22 -10.62
C GLU A 46 1.41 -8.83 -10.18
N ALA A 47 0.53 -8.79 -9.18
CA ALA A 47 0.09 -7.53 -8.60
C ALA A 47 1.21 -6.85 -7.81
N VAL A 48 2.07 -7.59 -7.08
CA VAL A 48 3.27 -7.05 -6.42
C VAL A 48 4.19 -6.42 -7.45
N LEU A 49 4.54 -7.13 -8.53
CA LEU A 49 5.45 -6.65 -9.55
C LEU A 49 4.94 -5.40 -10.27
N LYS A 50 3.63 -5.25 -10.43
CA LYS A 50 3.02 -4.04 -11.00
C LYS A 50 3.25 -2.78 -10.15
N THR A 51 3.63 -2.91 -8.88
CA THR A 51 3.95 -1.75 -8.04
C THR A 51 5.35 -1.20 -8.28
N TYR A 52 6.21 -1.92 -8.98
CA TYR A 52 7.58 -1.55 -9.30
C TYR A 52 7.74 -1.04 -10.72
N ALA A 53 8.68 -0.14 -10.92
CA ALA A 53 9.18 0.23 -12.24
C ALA A 53 10.06 -0.89 -12.80
N SER A 54 10.15 -1.00 -14.14
CA SER A 54 10.96 -2.03 -14.80
C SER A 54 12.47 -1.91 -14.52
N ASP A 55 12.93 -0.76 -14.07
CA ASP A 55 14.32 -0.43 -13.70
C ASP A 55 14.50 -0.19 -12.19
N ALA A 56 13.51 -0.55 -11.37
CA ALA A 56 13.54 -0.36 -9.91
C ALA A 56 14.69 -1.12 -9.26
N VAL A 57 15.07 -0.65 -8.07
CA VAL A 57 16.06 -1.30 -7.19
C VAL A 57 15.39 -1.62 -5.87
N VAL A 58 15.58 -2.86 -5.40
CA VAL A 58 14.96 -3.37 -4.17
C VAL A 58 16.04 -3.97 -3.27
N TRP A 59 16.05 -3.57 -2.00
CA TRP A 59 16.81 -4.18 -0.93
C TRP A 59 15.86 -4.74 0.12
N LEU A 60 15.64 -6.05 0.08
CA LEU A 60 14.90 -6.74 1.13
C LEU A 60 15.83 -7.07 2.31
N PRO A 61 15.29 -7.19 3.55
CA PRO A 61 16.09 -7.56 4.71
C PRO A 61 16.87 -8.85 4.47
N GLU A 62 18.17 -8.82 4.76
CA GLU A 62 19.08 -9.98 4.67
C GLU A 62 19.15 -10.66 3.29
N ALA A 63 18.64 -10.01 2.25
CA ALA A 63 18.67 -10.49 0.88
C ALA A 63 19.67 -9.72 0.01
N LYS A 64 20.02 -10.30 -1.12
CA LYS A 64 20.80 -9.59 -2.15
C LYS A 64 19.94 -8.50 -2.78
N GLU A 65 20.62 -7.45 -3.23
CA GLU A 65 20.00 -6.43 -4.08
C GLU A 65 19.33 -7.07 -5.30
N ALA A 66 18.14 -6.63 -5.63
CA ALA A 66 17.42 -7.00 -6.85
C ALA A 66 17.23 -5.76 -7.73
N ARG A 67 17.70 -5.83 -8.98
CA ARG A 67 17.58 -4.75 -9.97
C ARG A 67 16.76 -5.17 -11.17
N GLY A 68 15.77 -4.35 -11.49
CA GLY A 68 14.92 -4.55 -12.64
C GLY A 68 13.92 -5.70 -12.47
N GLU A 69 13.01 -5.82 -13.41
CA GLU A 69 11.86 -6.70 -13.32
C GLU A 69 12.23 -8.17 -13.04
N LYS A 70 13.27 -8.69 -13.71
CA LYS A 70 13.65 -10.10 -13.59
C LYS A 70 14.14 -10.48 -12.19
N GLU A 71 15.01 -9.66 -11.61
CA GLU A 71 15.58 -9.97 -10.29
C GLU A 71 14.55 -9.71 -9.18
N ILE A 72 13.75 -8.64 -9.31
CA ILE A 72 12.65 -8.34 -8.39
C ILE A 72 11.61 -9.47 -8.41
N ARG A 73 11.26 -9.97 -9.59
CA ARG A 73 10.39 -11.15 -9.74
C ARG A 73 10.96 -12.34 -8.99
N SER A 74 12.24 -12.66 -9.20
CA SER A 74 12.89 -13.80 -8.55
C SER A 74 12.88 -13.67 -7.02
N ALA A 75 13.11 -12.46 -6.48
CA ALA A 75 13.11 -12.21 -5.04
C ALA A 75 11.71 -12.43 -4.43
N PHE A 76 10.65 -11.86 -5.01
CA PHE A 76 9.29 -12.03 -4.50
C PHE A 76 8.72 -13.42 -4.79
N GLU A 77 9.06 -14.04 -5.91
CA GLU A 77 8.70 -15.42 -6.20
C GLU A 77 9.29 -16.38 -5.17
N GLY A 78 10.57 -16.19 -4.80
CA GLY A 78 11.21 -16.96 -3.71
C GLY A 78 10.45 -16.80 -2.39
N LEU A 79 10.11 -15.57 -2.02
CA LEU A 79 9.36 -15.28 -0.78
C LEU A 79 7.97 -15.94 -0.78
N LEU A 80 7.19 -15.72 -1.85
CA LEU A 80 5.79 -16.18 -1.95
C LEU A 80 5.66 -17.66 -2.26
N SER A 81 6.67 -18.30 -2.87
CA SER A 81 6.69 -19.75 -3.07
C SER A 81 6.92 -20.51 -1.75
N ALA A 82 7.80 -19.96 -0.89
CA ALA A 82 8.12 -20.58 0.41
C ALA A 82 7.07 -20.26 1.50
N ASN A 83 6.36 -19.15 1.39
CA ASN A 83 5.49 -18.64 2.44
C ASN A 83 4.11 -18.22 1.91
N THR A 84 3.14 -18.18 2.82
CA THR A 84 1.89 -17.45 2.66
C THR A 84 1.96 -16.19 3.53
N VAL A 85 1.79 -15.02 2.93
CA VAL A 85 1.67 -13.76 3.65
C VAL A 85 0.32 -13.73 4.35
N LYS A 86 0.33 -13.63 5.67
CA LYS A 86 -0.88 -13.57 6.51
C LYS A 86 -1.26 -12.14 6.82
N GLU A 87 -0.27 -11.30 7.08
CA GLU A 87 -0.48 -9.91 7.43
C GLU A 87 0.68 -9.04 6.98
N VAL A 88 0.36 -7.82 6.59
CA VAL A 88 1.30 -6.73 6.32
C VAL A 88 0.78 -5.50 7.02
N VAL A 89 1.59 -4.89 7.86
CA VAL A 89 1.28 -3.64 8.56
C VAL A 89 2.41 -2.65 8.33
N LEU A 90 2.09 -1.47 7.86
CA LEU A 90 2.99 -0.32 7.89
C LEU A 90 2.54 0.61 9.02
N SER A 91 3.47 1.09 9.81
CA SER A 91 3.23 1.96 10.97
C SER A 91 4.26 3.08 11.04
N GLU A 92 4.00 4.12 11.83
CA GLU A 92 4.84 5.31 11.93
C GLU A 92 5.19 5.88 10.56
N THR A 93 4.24 5.80 9.62
CA THR A 93 4.44 6.17 8.23
C THR A 93 4.52 7.67 8.04
N GLY A 94 5.44 8.11 7.20
CA GLY A 94 5.53 9.48 6.71
C GLY A 94 5.69 9.50 5.20
N TYR A 95 5.12 10.53 4.55
CA TYR A 95 5.17 10.69 3.10
C TYR A 95 5.49 12.12 2.71
N LYS A 96 6.31 12.29 1.68
CA LYS A 96 6.59 13.60 1.10
C LYS A 96 6.62 13.52 -0.41
N THR A 97 5.69 14.20 -1.06
CA THR A 97 5.60 14.26 -2.52
C THR A 97 6.17 15.58 -3.04
N MET A 98 7.02 15.50 -4.07
CA MET A 98 7.71 16.59 -4.72
C MET A 98 7.54 16.44 -6.24
N GLY A 99 6.47 17.00 -6.79
CA GLY A 99 6.15 16.88 -8.22
C GLY A 99 5.85 15.44 -8.63
N LYS A 100 6.74 14.82 -9.41
CA LYS A 100 6.60 13.45 -9.90
C LYS A 100 7.34 12.40 -9.02
N VAL A 101 7.94 12.83 -7.92
CA VAL A 101 8.67 11.98 -6.98
C VAL A 101 8.01 12.03 -5.62
N SER A 102 7.91 10.91 -4.96
CA SER A 102 7.39 10.80 -3.60
C SER A 102 8.25 9.86 -2.79
N VAL A 103 8.54 10.24 -1.57
CA VAL A 103 9.28 9.40 -0.61
C VAL A 103 8.31 8.94 0.46
N GLY A 104 8.38 7.65 0.80
CA GLY A 104 7.72 7.02 1.93
C GLY A 104 8.76 6.50 2.93
N TRP A 105 8.40 6.46 4.20
CA TRP A 105 9.21 5.84 5.24
C TRP A 105 8.35 5.39 6.41
N GLY A 106 8.87 4.47 7.21
CA GLY A 106 8.18 4.00 8.39
C GLY A 106 8.74 2.69 8.91
N ARG A 107 7.88 1.99 9.65
CA ARG A 107 8.12 0.64 10.13
C ARG A 107 7.21 -0.34 9.41
N PHE A 108 7.69 -1.57 9.25
CA PHE A 108 6.87 -2.66 8.73
C PHE A 108 6.81 -3.83 9.72
N SER A 109 5.71 -4.56 9.65
CA SER A 109 5.55 -5.90 10.21
C SER A 109 4.95 -6.79 9.15
N LEU A 110 5.61 -7.92 8.87
CA LEU A 110 5.21 -8.90 7.87
C LEU A 110 5.09 -10.27 8.55
N THR A 111 3.88 -10.81 8.62
CA THR A 111 3.62 -12.14 9.16
C THR A 111 3.60 -13.15 8.03
N LEU A 112 4.54 -14.07 8.05
CA LEU A 112 4.73 -15.13 7.07
C LEU A 112 4.39 -16.49 7.69
N ALA A 113 3.55 -17.26 7.03
CA ALA A 113 3.30 -18.67 7.36
C ALA A 113 4.08 -19.55 6.37
N PRO A 114 5.16 -20.24 6.81
CA PRO A 114 5.91 -21.14 5.94
C PRO A 114 5.01 -22.26 5.40
N LYS A 115 5.08 -22.51 4.10
CA LYS A 115 4.33 -23.61 3.46
C LYS A 115 4.84 -25.00 3.86
N SER A 116 5.99 -25.08 4.51
CA SER A 116 6.52 -26.29 5.13
C SER A 116 5.73 -26.76 6.37
N GLY A 117 4.80 -25.93 6.88
CA GLY A 117 4.01 -26.24 8.07
C GLY A 117 4.65 -25.79 9.39
N SER A 118 5.80 -25.09 9.34
CA SER A 118 6.40 -24.50 10.53
C SER A 118 5.55 -23.35 11.09
N ASN A 119 5.80 -22.96 12.35
CA ASN A 119 5.12 -21.82 12.96
C ASN A 119 5.28 -20.53 12.14
N PRO A 120 4.25 -19.67 12.13
CA PRO A 120 4.38 -18.36 11.50
C PRO A 120 5.53 -17.55 12.08
N VAL A 121 6.21 -16.81 11.22
CA VAL A 121 7.30 -15.90 11.58
C VAL A 121 6.84 -14.48 11.36
N VAL A 122 7.12 -13.58 12.32
CA VAL A 122 6.90 -12.15 12.19
C VAL A 122 8.24 -11.49 11.94
N MET A 123 8.36 -10.86 10.77
CA MET A 123 9.50 -10.03 10.40
C MET A 123 9.13 -8.57 10.63
N THR A 124 9.96 -7.83 11.37
CA THR A 124 9.77 -6.40 11.63
C THR A 124 11.00 -5.62 11.22
N GLY A 125 10.79 -4.35 10.89
CA GLY A 125 11.90 -3.50 10.51
C GLY A 125 11.47 -2.09 10.12
N ARG A 126 12.37 -1.41 9.43
CA ARG A 126 12.17 -0.05 8.90
C ARG A 126 12.25 -0.10 7.40
N TYR A 127 11.52 0.81 6.76
CA TYR A 127 11.56 0.94 5.32
C TYR A 127 11.69 2.40 4.88
N THR A 128 12.23 2.60 3.71
CA THR A 128 12.22 3.85 2.96
C THR A 128 12.05 3.51 1.50
N ASP A 129 11.05 4.08 0.87
CA ASP A 129 10.80 3.89 -0.54
C ASP A 129 10.78 5.22 -1.31
N ILE A 130 11.07 5.16 -2.59
CA ILE A 130 10.93 6.25 -3.53
C ILE A 130 10.00 5.79 -4.64
N ALA A 131 8.90 6.51 -4.81
CA ALA A 131 7.97 6.31 -5.90
C ALA A 131 8.09 7.43 -6.92
N GLU A 132 7.96 7.09 -8.20
CA GLU A 132 7.85 8.04 -9.30
C GLU A 132 6.53 7.89 -10.04
N ARG A 133 6.04 9.00 -10.58
CA ARG A 133 4.88 8.98 -11.46
C ARG A 133 5.31 8.72 -12.91
N ARG A 134 5.13 7.48 -13.36
CA ARG A 134 5.48 7.01 -14.71
C ARG A 134 4.23 6.52 -15.46
N GLY A 135 4.00 6.99 -16.66
CA GLY A 135 2.84 6.59 -17.46
C GLY A 135 1.49 6.84 -16.78
N GLY A 136 1.37 7.92 -15.98
CA GLY A 136 0.14 8.29 -15.28
C GLY A 136 -0.08 7.61 -13.93
N ARG A 137 0.70 6.60 -13.55
CA ARG A 137 0.61 5.87 -12.29
C ARG A 137 1.87 6.06 -11.43
N TRP A 138 1.74 5.88 -10.12
CA TRP A 138 2.85 5.85 -9.20
C TRP A 138 3.42 4.42 -9.11
N VAL A 139 4.75 4.29 -9.14
CA VAL A 139 5.47 3.01 -9.01
C VAL A 139 6.73 3.22 -8.20
N TYR A 140 7.15 2.23 -7.43
CA TYR A 140 8.45 2.25 -6.78
C TYR A 140 9.59 2.24 -7.78
N VAL A 141 10.58 3.09 -7.55
CA VAL A 141 11.87 3.10 -8.25
C VAL A 141 13.00 2.67 -7.33
N VAL A 142 12.85 2.89 -6.02
CA VAL A 142 13.70 2.36 -4.97
C VAL A 142 12.81 1.86 -3.84
N ASP A 143 13.09 0.69 -3.32
CA ASP A 143 12.46 0.13 -2.13
C ASP A 143 13.53 -0.48 -1.25
N HIS A 144 13.67 0.05 -0.04
CA HIS A 144 14.66 -0.40 0.94
C HIS A 144 13.98 -0.75 2.25
N ALA A 145 14.12 -1.99 2.65
CA ALA A 145 13.72 -2.48 3.95
C ALA A 145 14.92 -3.06 4.71
N SER A 146 15.02 -2.76 6.00
CA SER A 146 16.03 -3.31 6.91
C SER A 146 15.37 -3.93 8.14
N ALA A 147 15.88 -5.06 8.60
CA ALA A 147 15.42 -5.68 9.84
C ALA A 147 15.65 -4.75 11.04
N GLU A 148 14.85 -4.88 12.10
CA GLU A 148 15.16 -4.24 13.38
C GLU A 148 16.46 -4.80 13.95
N PRO A 149 17.32 -3.94 14.56
CA PRO A 149 18.48 -4.43 15.27
C PRO A 149 18.07 -5.41 16.39
N ALA A 150 18.84 -6.48 16.55
CA ALA A 150 18.59 -7.45 17.61
C ALA A 150 18.59 -6.73 18.98
N GLY A 151 17.53 -6.94 19.79
CA GLY A 151 17.39 -6.34 21.13
C GLY A 151 16.61 -5.03 21.21
N THR A 152 16.11 -4.47 20.12
CA THR A 152 15.12 -3.40 20.16
C THR A 152 13.72 -3.99 20.26
N GLU A 153 13.19 -4.11 21.49
CA GLU A 153 11.74 -4.33 21.65
C GLU A 153 11.02 -3.14 20.99
N GLY A 154 10.08 -3.42 20.10
CA GLY A 154 9.18 -2.40 19.57
C GLY A 154 8.46 -1.65 20.70
N PRO A 155 7.89 -0.46 20.47
CA PRO A 155 7.23 0.32 21.50
C PRO A 155 6.17 -0.56 22.19
N LYS A 156 6.33 -0.76 23.50
CA LYS A 156 5.31 -1.42 24.34
C LYS A 156 4.05 -0.55 24.28
N LYS A 157 2.94 -1.15 23.88
CA LYS A 157 1.60 -0.52 23.87
C LYS A 157 1.18 -0.20 25.29
#